data_1b2249222c78aa9579bfa4742fa7b483
#
_entry.id   1b2249222c78aa9579bfa4742fa7b483
#
_cell.length_a   1.000
_cell.length_b   1.000
_cell.length_c   1.000
_cell.angle_alpha   90.00
_cell.angle_beta   90.00
_cell.angle_gamma   90.00
#
_symmetry.space_group_name_H-M   'P 1'
#
loop_
_entity.id
_entity.type
_entity.pdbx_description
1 polymer ?
#
loop_
_entity_poly.entity_id
_entity_poly.type
_entity_poly.pdbx_seq_one_letter_code
_entity_poly.pdbx_strand_id
1 'polypeptide(L)'
;DFCLSRGLGDVYKRQGTGNVGSSMAYAMFHWTLHPWAVYAIVGLAIAYSTFRIGRKQLLSQAFVPLIGERNANGAVGKFIDILSIFATVFGTACSLGLGALQIQAGLKASGIIDNPTNSVVIGIVLVLTLAFLLSAMSGVGKGIQYISNANMVLAAVLAIFVFILGPTVTILNQIPGSIGNYLNYFTEMIGRTAESENGTAGEWLSGYTLSLIHI
;
A
#
# COMPACT_ATOMS: atom_id res chain seq x y z
N ASP A 1 2.55 -5.41 15.23
CA ASP A 1 1.75 -6.59 15.59
C ASP A 1 0.24 -6.44 15.44
N PHE A 2 -0.27 -5.22 15.43
CA PHE A 2 -1.72 -5.00 15.55
C PHE A 2 -2.52 -5.19 14.25
N CYS A 3 -1.97 -4.87 13.09
CA CYS A 3 -2.71 -4.99 11.82
C CYS A 3 -2.45 -6.29 11.04
N LEU A 4 -1.22 -6.81 11.05
CA LEU A 4 -0.87 -8.01 10.29
C LEU A 4 -1.10 -9.32 11.05
N SER A 5 -0.84 -9.35 12.36
CA SER A 5 -0.95 -10.58 13.14
C SER A 5 -2.39 -11.01 13.41
N ARG A 6 -3.33 -10.07 13.57
CA ARG A 6 -4.74 -10.41 13.79
C ARG A 6 -5.44 -10.82 12.49
N GLY A 7 -5.24 -10.12 11.39
CA GLY A 7 -5.82 -10.48 10.10
C GLY A 7 -5.29 -11.81 9.56
N LEU A 8 -3.98 -12.03 9.61
CA LEU A 8 -3.36 -13.30 9.26
C LEU A 8 -3.67 -14.41 10.28
N GLY A 9 -3.79 -14.09 11.57
CA GLY A 9 -4.13 -15.05 12.61
C GLY A 9 -5.54 -15.64 12.47
N ASP A 10 -6.52 -14.85 12.07
CA ASP A 10 -7.89 -15.35 11.80
C ASP A 10 -7.98 -16.13 10.49
N VAL A 11 -7.23 -15.70 9.47
CA VAL A 11 -7.06 -16.47 8.24
C VAL A 11 -6.37 -17.81 8.52
N TYR A 12 -5.36 -17.84 9.39
CA TYR A 12 -4.70 -19.08 9.81
C TYR A 12 -5.59 -19.99 10.68
N LYS A 13 -6.43 -19.45 11.53
CA LYS A 13 -7.32 -20.23 12.39
C LYS A 13 -8.49 -20.89 11.64
N ARG A 14 -8.85 -20.36 10.48
CA ARG A 14 -9.89 -20.93 9.60
C ARG A 14 -9.32 -21.78 8.46
N GLN A 15 -8.16 -22.39 8.61
CA GLN A 15 -7.51 -23.24 7.60
C GLN A 15 -8.30 -24.54 7.34
N GLY A 16 -9.44 -24.40 6.66
CA GLY A 16 -9.94 -25.44 5.77
C GLY A 16 -9.56 -25.04 4.33
N THR A 17 -9.42 -26.01 3.45
CA THR A 17 -9.04 -25.84 2.04
C THR A 17 -9.90 -24.84 1.23
N GLY A 18 -11.04 -24.37 1.79
CA GLY A 18 -11.89 -23.33 1.21
C GLY A 18 -11.44 -21.89 1.43
N ASN A 19 -10.50 -21.62 2.35
CA ASN A 19 -10.16 -20.27 2.76
C ASN A 19 -9.02 -19.62 1.96
N VAL A 20 -8.21 -20.38 1.23
CA VAL A 20 -7.11 -19.82 0.43
C VAL A 20 -7.66 -18.93 -0.68
N GLY A 21 -8.73 -19.35 -1.35
CA GLY A 21 -9.37 -18.59 -2.42
C GLY A 21 -9.95 -17.26 -1.94
N SER A 22 -10.64 -17.24 -0.80
CA SER A 22 -11.19 -16.01 -0.22
C SER A 22 -10.08 -15.07 0.27
N SER A 23 -9.05 -15.61 0.92
CA SER A 23 -7.90 -14.81 1.37
C SER A 23 -7.16 -14.14 0.22
N MET A 24 -6.96 -14.88 -0.89
CA MET A 24 -6.38 -14.32 -2.11
C MET A 24 -7.28 -13.27 -2.76
N ALA A 25 -8.61 -13.49 -2.77
CA ALA A 25 -9.57 -12.50 -3.26
C ALA A 25 -9.51 -11.20 -2.45
N TYR A 26 -9.44 -11.29 -1.11
CA TYR A 26 -9.24 -10.11 -0.26
C TYR A 26 -7.90 -9.41 -0.50
N ALA A 27 -6.82 -10.15 -0.65
CA ALA A 27 -5.52 -9.58 -0.98
C ALA A 27 -5.57 -8.85 -2.33
N MET A 28 -6.18 -9.45 -3.34
CA MET A 28 -6.35 -8.82 -4.65
C MET A 28 -7.26 -7.59 -4.58
N PHE A 29 -8.33 -7.62 -3.81
CA PHE A 29 -9.22 -6.47 -3.61
C PHE A 29 -8.48 -5.26 -3.04
N HIS A 30 -7.61 -5.46 -2.04
CA HIS A 30 -6.89 -4.38 -1.37
C HIS A 30 -5.60 -3.95 -2.08
N TRP A 31 -5.02 -4.77 -2.97
CA TRP A 31 -3.70 -4.50 -3.55
C TRP A 31 -3.66 -4.47 -5.08
N THR A 32 -4.78 -4.73 -5.77
CA THR A 32 -4.79 -4.73 -7.23
C THR A 32 -5.68 -3.63 -7.82
N LEU A 33 -6.69 -3.99 -8.59
CA LEU A 33 -7.48 -3.07 -9.42
C LEU A 33 -8.12 -1.93 -8.61
N HIS A 34 -8.72 -2.25 -7.48
CA HIS A 34 -9.50 -1.29 -6.69
C HIS A 34 -8.67 -0.09 -6.18
N PRO A 35 -7.60 -0.27 -5.40
CA PRO A 35 -6.80 0.85 -4.95
C PRO A 35 -6.06 1.56 -6.08
N TRP A 36 -5.58 0.83 -7.08
CA TRP A 36 -4.89 1.44 -8.21
C TRP A 36 -5.82 2.28 -9.08
N ALA A 37 -7.11 1.93 -9.18
CA ALA A 37 -8.10 2.78 -9.86
C ALA A 37 -8.27 4.12 -9.14
N VAL A 38 -8.31 4.13 -7.79
CA VAL A 38 -8.38 5.36 -7.00
C VAL A 38 -7.15 6.23 -7.22
N TYR A 39 -5.95 5.64 -7.14
CA TYR A 39 -4.69 6.37 -7.40
C TYR A 39 -4.64 6.93 -8.82
N ALA A 40 -5.06 6.14 -9.82
CA ALA A 40 -5.04 6.55 -11.22
C ALA A 40 -5.94 7.76 -11.47
N ILE A 41 -7.15 7.78 -10.91
CA ILE A 41 -8.10 8.90 -11.07
C ILE A 41 -7.50 10.19 -10.49
N VAL A 42 -6.99 10.13 -9.26
CA VAL A 42 -6.40 11.30 -8.59
C VAL A 42 -5.13 11.75 -9.33
N GLY A 43 -4.26 10.81 -9.67
CA GLY A 43 -3.02 11.09 -10.39
C GLY A 43 -3.28 11.72 -11.77
N LEU A 44 -4.25 11.21 -12.52
CA LEU A 44 -4.66 11.77 -13.83
C LEU A 44 -5.25 13.17 -13.69
N ALA A 45 -6.07 13.41 -12.65
CA ALA A 45 -6.64 14.74 -12.40
C ALA A 45 -5.55 15.78 -12.11
N ILE A 46 -4.57 15.43 -11.27
CA ILE A 46 -3.42 16.29 -10.98
C ILE A 46 -2.56 16.49 -12.23
N ALA A 47 -2.22 15.41 -12.93
CA ALA A 47 -1.41 15.48 -14.14
C ALA A 47 -2.07 16.32 -15.24
N TYR A 48 -3.35 16.14 -15.49
CA TYR A 48 -4.11 16.94 -16.45
C TYR A 48 -4.14 18.43 -16.05
N SER A 49 -4.43 18.72 -14.79
CA SER A 49 -4.44 20.10 -14.26
C SER A 49 -3.07 20.77 -14.42
N THR A 50 -2.00 20.04 -14.13
CA THR A 50 -0.63 20.57 -14.16
C THR A 50 -0.08 20.68 -15.58
N PHE A 51 -0.10 19.58 -16.36
CA PHE A 51 0.61 19.51 -17.63
C PHE A 51 -0.21 19.99 -18.83
N ARG A 52 -1.55 19.91 -18.78
CA ARG A 52 -2.42 20.37 -19.88
C ARG A 52 -2.96 21.77 -19.65
N ILE A 53 -3.29 22.11 -18.41
CA ILE A 53 -3.89 23.43 -18.08
C ILE A 53 -2.83 24.42 -17.58
N GLY A 54 -1.66 23.92 -17.13
CA GLY A 54 -0.57 24.77 -16.62
C GLY A 54 -0.77 25.30 -15.20
N ARG A 55 -1.61 24.63 -14.41
CA ARG A 55 -1.83 24.97 -13.00
C ARG A 55 -0.70 24.45 -12.11
N LYS A 56 -0.64 24.94 -10.87
CA LYS A 56 0.32 24.45 -9.86
C LYS A 56 0.06 22.96 -9.56
N GLN A 57 1.10 22.20 -9.30
CA GLN A 57 1.01 20.78 -8.93
C GLN A 57 0.56 20.63 -7.47
N LEU A 58 -0.70 20.97 -7.22
CA LEU A 58 -1.34 20.88 -5.90
C LEU A 58 -2.67 20.14 -6.07
N LEU A 59 -3.07 19.41 -5.03
CA LEU A 59 -4.34 18.68 -5.06
C LEU A 59 -5.52 19.65 -5.21
N SER A 60 -5.49 20.79 -4.52
CA SER A 60 -6.50 21.84 -4.63
C SER A 60 -6.73 22.32 -6.05
N GLN A 61 -5.69 22.33 -6.90
CA GLN A 61 -5.79 22.78 -8.29
C GLN A 61 -6.54 21.78 -9.19
N ALA A 62 -6.56 20.49 -8.83
CA ALA A 62 -7.39 19.51 -9.51
C ALA A 62 -8.89 19.73 -9.25
N PHE A 63 -9.23 20.36 -8.10
CA PHE A 63 -10.62 20.67 -7.73
C PHE A 63 -11.14 22.00 -8.28
N VAL A 64 -10.33 22.80 -8.97
CA VAL A 64 -10.77 24.09 -9.53
C VAL A 64 -12.06 24.00 -10.34
N PRO A 65 -12.29 22.97 -11.19
CA PRO A 65 -13.55 22.84 -11.93
C PRO A 65 -14.78 22.70 -11.04
N LEU A 66 -14.62 22.20 -9.81
CA LEU A 66 -15.70 21.96 -8.85
C LEU A 66 -15.94 23.13 -7.91
N ILE A 67 -14.86 23.72 -7.40
CA ILE A 67 -14.94 24.75 -6.33
C ILE A 67 -14.62 26.17 -6.82
N GLY A 68 -14.18 26.30 -8.07
CA GLY A 68 -13.78 27.57 -8.67
C GLY A 68 -12.37 28.05 -8.26
N GLU A 69 -11.76 28.91 -9.07
CA GLU A 69 -10.37 29.38 -8.86
C GLU A 69 -10.19 30.17 -7.55
N ARG A 70 -11.19 30.96 -7.18
CA ARG A 70 -11.14 31.76 -5.95
C ARG A 70 -11.02 30.89 -4.69
N ASN A 71 -11.81 29.81 -4.62
CA ASN A 71 -11.79 28.91 -3.48
C ASN A 71 -10.57 27.99 -3.50
N ALA A 72 -10.16 27.53 -4.68
CA ALA A 72 -8.97 26.67 -4.83
C ALA A 72 -7.67 27.40 -4.44
N ASN A 73 -7.58 28.70 -4.71
CA ASN A 73 -6.44 29.53 -4.30
C ASN A 73 -6.65 30.17 -2.91
N GLY A 74 -7.83 30.02 -2.31
CA GLY A 74 -8.21 30.56 -1.01
C GLY A 74 -7.97 29.60 0.16
N ALA A 75 -8.72 29.82 1.24
CA ALA A 75 -8.62 29.04 2.46
C ALA A 75 -9.03 27.57 2.25
N VAL A 76 -10.05 27.31 1.43
CA VAL A 76 -10.50 25.95 1.12
C VAL A 76 -9.42 25.14 0.40
N GLY A 77 -8.77 25.73 -0.62
CA GLY A 77 -7.68 25.06 -1.32
C GLY A 77 -6.49 24.77 -0.41
N LYS A 78 -6.10 25.75 0.44
CA LYS A 78 -5.04 25.54 1.44
C LYS A 78 -5.37 24.41 2.40
N PHE A 79 -6.61 24.31 2.85
CA PHE A 79 -7.05 23.23 3.73
C PHE A 79 -6.94 21.86 3.04
N ILE A 80 -7.37 21.74 1.77
CA ILE A 80 -7.23 20.53 0.97
C ILE A 80 -5.75 20.13 0.83
N ASP A 81 -4.88 21.07 0.52
CA ASP A 81 -3.45 20.82 0.35
C ASP A 81 -2.77 20.41 1.67
N ILE A 82 -3.14 21.04 2.79
CA ILE A 82 -2.65 20.65 4.12
C ILE A 82 -3.09 19.24 4.47
N LEU A 83 -4.35 18.88 4.24
CA LEU A 83 -4.83 17.51 4.46
C LEU A 83 -4.09 16.49 3.59
N SER A 84 -3.82 16.83 2.33
CA SER A 84 -3.06 15.99 1.41
C SER A 84 -1.63 15.75 1.90
N ILE A 85 -0.95 16.82 2.35
CA ILE A 85 0.40 16.71 2.93
C ILE A 85 0.36 15.84 4.19
N PHE A 86 -0.62 16.08 5.07
CA PHE A 86 -0.78 15.32 6.30
C PHE A 86 -0.97 13.83 6.01
N ALA A 87 -1.91 13.49 5.11
CA ALA A 87 -2.16 12.11 4.69
C ALA A 87 -0.90 11.45 4.10
N THR A 88 -0.14 12.18 3.27
CA THR A 88 1.09 11.67 2.66
C THR A 88 2.17 11.40 3.73
N VAL A 89 2.38 12.31 4.68
CA VAL A 89 3.38 12.15 5.74
C VAL A 89 3.05 10.95 6.62
N PHE A 90 1.81 10.85 7.10
CA PHE A 90 1.39 9.74 7.97
C PHE A 90 1.36 8.39 7.22
N GLY A 91 0.87 8.37 5.97
CA GLY A 91 0.87 7.17 5.13
C GLY A 91 2.28 6.67 4.86
N THR A 92 3.21 7.57 4.54
CA THR A 92 4.62 7.22 4.33
C THR A 92 5.28 6.72 5.61
N ALA A 93 5.02 7.37 6.75
CA ALA A 93 5.56 6.95 8.05
C ALA A 93 5.05 5.55 8.43
N CYS A 94 3.75 5.28 8.22
CA CYS A 94 3.15 3.96 8.47
C CYS A 94 3.80 2.88 7.57
N SER A 95 3.94 3.16 6.28
CA SER A 95 4.57 2.23 5.32
C SER A 95 6.03 1.96 5.66
N LEU A 96 6.78 2.98 6.09
CA LEU A 96 8.17 2.83 6.53
C LEU A 96 8.26 1.96 7.80
N GLY A 97 7.36 2.17 8.75
CA GLY A 97 7.27 1.37 9.97
C GLY A 97 6.98 -0.10 9.69
N LEU A 98 5.98 -0.37 8.84
CA LEU A 98 5.65 -1.74 8.41
C LEU A 98 6.83 -2.40 7.68
N GLY A 99 7.50 -1.67 6.78
CA GLY A 99 8.70 -2.15 6.09
C GLY A 99 9.83 -2.50 7.05
N ALA A 100 10.07 -1.67 8.06
CA ALA A 100 11.09 -1.94 9.08
C ALA A 100 10.79 -3.21 9.91
N LEU A 101 9.52 -3.43 10.26
CA LEU A 101 9.08 -4.65 10.95
C LEU A 101 9.24 -5.90 10.06
N GLN A 102 8.97 -5.79 8.76
CA GLN A 102 9.18 -6.89 7.81
C GLN A 102 10.66 -7.23 7.66
N ILE A 103 11.54 -6.22 7.58
CA ILE A 103 13.00 -6.43 7.56
C ILE A 103 13.46 -7.12 8.86
N GLN A 104 12.99 -6.65 10.01
CA GLN A 104 13.29 -7.27 11.29
C GLN A 104 12.86 -8.74 11.33
N ALA A 105 11.64 -9.05 10.88
CA ALA A 105 11.14 -10.41 10.81
C ALA A 105 11.97 -11.28 9.84
N GLY A 106 12.39 -10.73 8.72
CA GLY A 106 13.27 -11.38 7.75
C GLY A 106 14.65 -11.70 8.34
N LEU A 107 15.26 -10.76 9.06
CA LEU A 107 16.55 -10.95 9.75
C LEU A 107 16.47 -12.03 10.82
N LYS A 108 15.36 -12.10 11.54
CA LYS A 108 15.11 -13.19 12.51
C LYS A 108 14.95 -14.54 11.82
N ALA A 109 14.15 -14.60 10.75
CA ALA A 109 13.92 -15.83 10.00
C ALA A 109 15.20 -16.37 9.34
N SER A 110 16.14 -15.49 8.97
CA SER A 110 17.44 -15.84 8.39
C SER A 110 18.48 -16.24 9.44
N GLY A 111 18.16 -16.20 10.74
CA GLY A 111 19.10 -16.51 11.84
C GLY A 111 20.20 -15.46 12.04
N ILE A 112 20.08 -14.26 11.43
CA ILE A 112 21.06 -13.18 11.60
C ILE A 112 20.89 -12.52 12.96
N ILE A 113 19.67 -12.48 13.48
CA ILE A 113 19.33 -11.91 14.79
C ILE A 113 18.39 -12.87 15.53
N ASP A 114 18.85 -13.40 16.66
CA ASP A 114 18.06 -14.35 17.45
C ASP A 114 16.92 -13.66 18.22
N ASN A 115 17.21 -12.50 18.83
CA ASN A 115 16.25 -11.75 19.65
C ASN A 115 16.11 -10.32 19.13
N PRO A 116 15.16 -10.08 18.21
CA PRO A 116 14.94 -8.73 17.69
C PRO A 116 14.37 -7.83 18.78
N THR A 117 15.12 -6.79 19.12
CA THR A 117 14.73 -5.75 20.08
C THR A 117 14.21 -4.50 19.33
N ASN A 118 13.55 -3.60 20.07
CA ASN A 118 13.12 -2.31 19.51
C ASN A 118 14.30 -1.49 18.97
N SER A 119 15.50 -1.66 19.53
CA SER A 119 16.71 -0.99 19.04
C SER A 119 17.07 -1.39 17.60
N VAL A 120 16.81 -2.65 17.22
CA VAL A 120 17.02 -3.12 15.84
C VAL A 120 16.06 -2.42 14.89
N VAL A 121 14.78 -2.30 15.26
CA VAL A 121 13.78 -1.57 14.44
C VAL A 121 14.17 -0.11 14.27
N ILE A 122 14.59 0.55 15.36
CA ILE A 122 15.05 1.93 15.33
C ILE A 122 16.27 2.07 14.39
N GLY A 123 17.23 1.16 14.49
CA GLY A 123 18.40 1.12 13.60
C GLY A 123 18.00 0.99 12.13
N ILE A 124 17.09 0.07 11.80
CA ILE A 124 16.56 -0.12 10.45
C ILE A 124 15.88 1.15 9.95
N VAL A 125 15.01 1.76 10.75
CA VAL A 125 14.31 3.01 10.39
C VAL A 125 15.30 4.14 10.14
N LEU A 126 16.33 4.29 10.97
CA LEU A 126 17.37 5.30 10.78
C LEU A 126 18.13 5.10 9.46
N VAL A 127 18.55 3.87 9.16
CA VAL A 127 19.26 3.57 7.90
C VAL A 127 18.37 3.84 6.70
N LEU A 128 17.10 3.41 6.73
CA LEU A 128 16.14 3.66 5.64
C LEU A 128 15.87 5.16 5.48
N THR A 129 15.72 5.89 6.58
CA THR A 129 15.49 7.34 6.54
C THR A 129 16.71 8.07 5.96
N LEU A 130 17.93 7.70 6.34
CA LEU A 130 19.15 8.28 5.78
C LEU A 130 19.26 7.98 4.29
N ALA A 131 19.02 6.74 3.87
CA ALA A 131 19.02 6.36 2.46
C ALA A 131 17.99 7.17 1.65
N PHE A 132 16.79 7.34 2.20
CA PHE A 132 15.75 8.17 1.60
C PHE A 132 16.16 9.65 1.49
N LEU A 133 16.71 10.23 2.55
CA LEU A 133 17.18 11.63 2.54
C LEU A 133 18.28 11.84 1.51
N LEU A 134 19.28 10.96 1.46
CA LEU A 134 20.35 11.02 0.46
C LEU A 134 19.81 10.92 -0.96
N SER A 135 18.85 10.02 -1.17
CA SER A 135 18.18 9.89 -2.47
C SER A 135 17.39 11.14 -2.83
N ALA A 136 16.65 11.73 -1.89
CA ALA A 136 15.88 12.94 -2.12
C ALA A 136 16.78 14.15 -2.41
N MET A 137 17.91 14.27 -1.69
CA MET A 137 18.89 15.34 -1.90
C MET A 137 19.62 15.23 -3.25
N SER A 138 19.78 14.03 -3.79
CA SER A 138 20.39 13.82 -5.12
C SER A 138 19.49 14.20 -6.29
N GLY A 139 18.24 14.57 -6.01
CA GLY A 139 17.25 15.06 -6.96
C GLY A 139 16.34 13.98 -7.54
N VAL A 140 15.11 14.41 -7.89
CA VAL A 140 14.04 13.53 -8.37
C VAL A 140 14.42 12.79 -9.66
N GLY A 141 15.16 13.45 -10.56
CA GLY A 141 15.50 12.89 -11.87
C GLY A 141 16.65 11.89 -11.90
N LYS A 142 17.42 11.77 -10.81
CA LYS A 142 18.57 10.86 -10.76
C LYS A 142 18.48 9.87 -9.61
N GLY A 143 18.42 10.35 -8.36
CA GLY A 143 18.46 9.46 -7.20
C GLY A 143 17.20 8.62 -7.02
N ILE A 144 16.05 9.25 -7.06
CA ILE A 144 14.77 8.55 -6.89
C ILE A 144 14.52 7.59 -8.05
N GLN A 145 14.80 8.01 -9.29
CA GLN A 145 14.64 7.16 -10.47
C GLN A 145 15.55 5.94 -10.43
N TYR A 146 16.82 6.11 -10.01
CA TYR A 146 17.76 5.00 -9.92
C TYR A 146 17.32 3.96 -8.89
N ILE A 147 16.92 4.39 -7.69
CA ILE A 147 16.43 3.50 -6.64
C ILE A 147 15.12 2.81 -7.07
N SER A 148 14.21 3.53 -7.73
CA SER A 148 12.96 2.96 -8.26
C SER A 148 13.25 1.87 -9.29
N ASN A 149 14.14 2.11 -10.24
CA ASN A 149 14.53 1.13 -11.24
C ASN A 149 15.22 -0.09 -10.62
N ALA A 150 16.12 0.12 -9.65
CA ALA A 150 16.77 -0.97 -8.93
C ALA A 150 15.73 -1.83 -8.18
N ASN A 151 14.74 -1.19 -7.53
CA ASN A 151 13.67 -1.90 -6.85
C ASN A 151 12.81 -2.73 -7.83
N MET A 152 12.49 -2.19 -9.00
CA MET A 152 11.76 -2.95 -10.03
C MET A 152 12.54 -4.18 -10.51
N VAL A 153 13.84 -4.03 -10.74
CA VAL A 153 14.70 -5.15 -11.14
C VAL A 153 14.77 -6.20 -10.05
N LEU A 154 14.97 -5.78 -8.79
CA LEU A 154 14.96 -6.70 -7.63
C LEU A 154 13.63 -7.43 -7.48
N ALA A 155 12.51 -6.73 -7.65
CA ALA A 155 11.18 -7.34 -7.60
C ALA A 155 10.98 -8.39 -8.72
N ALA A 156 11.42 -8.08 -9.94
CA ALA A 156 11.36 -9.02 -11.06
C ALA A 156 12.24 -10.26 -10.81
N VAL A 157 13.48 -10.06 -10.34
CA VAL A 157 14.40 -11.16 -9.98
C VAL A 157 13.80 -12.03 -8.88
N LEU A 158 13.26 -11.42 -7.83
CA LEU A 158 12.62 -12.16 -6.74
C LEU A 158 11.39 -12.95 -7.22
N ALA A 159 10.55 -12.35 -8.08
CA ALA A 159 9.39 -13.03 -8.64
C ALA A 159 9.80 -14.25 -9.49
N ILE A 160 10.81 -14.11 -10.36
CA ILE A 160 11.36 -15.19 -11.16
C ILE A 160 11.97 -16.27 -10.26
N PHE A 161 12.74 -15.87 -9.26
CA PHE A 161 13.34 -16.79 -8.28
C PHE A 161 12.27 -17.65 -7.57
N VAL A 162 11.24 -17.00 -7.02
CA VAL A 162 10.13 -17.69 -6.36
C VAL A 162 9.36 -18.58 -7.33
N PHE A 163 9.19 -18.14 -8.57
CA PHE A 163 8.51 -18.91 -9.60
C PHE A 163 9.28 -20.17 -9.99
N ILE A 164 10.61 -20.11 -10.13
CA ILE A 164 11.45 -21.24 -10.54
C ILE A 164 11.69 -22.21 -9.38
N LEU A 165 12.02 -21.71 -8.19
CA LEU A 165 12.39 -22.54 -7.04
C LEU A 165 11.21 -22.88 -6.13
N GLY A 166 10.10 -22.19 -6.27
CA GLY A 166 8.87 -22.43 -5.50
C GLY A 166 7.99 -23.50 -6.15
N PRO A 167 6.80 -23.73 -5.59
CA PRO A 167 5.82 -24.69 -6.11
C PRO A 167 5.13 -24.13 -7.37
N THR A 168 5.84 -24.09 -8.49
CA THR A 168 5.41 -23.48 -9.76
C THR A 168 4.03 -23.93 -10.23
N VAL A 169 3.76 -25.24 -10.15
CA VAL A 169 2.46 -25.82 -10.56
C VAL A 169 1.33 -25.29 -9.69
N THR A 170 1.57 -25.18 -8.37
CA THR A 170 0.58 -24.63 -7.43
C THR A 170 0.33 -23.16 -7.73
N ILE A 171 1.39 -22.39 -7.98
CA ILE A 171 1.29 -20.95 -8.32
C ILE A 171 0.46 -20.78 -9.60
N LEU A 172 0.77 -21.53 -10.66
CA LEU A 172 0.04 -21.48 -11.93
C LEU A 172 -1.44 -21.88 -11.80
N ASN A 173 -1.73 -22.89 -10.99
CA ASN A 173 -3.11 -23.33 -10.76
C ASN A 173 -3.91 -22.35 -9.90
N GLN A 174 -3.25 -21.62 -8.99
CA GLN A 174 -3.92 -20.67 -8.12
C GLN A 174 -4.23 -19.33 -8.81
N ILE A 175 -3.48 -18.90 -9.81
CA ILE A 175 -3.70 -17.62 -10.47
C ILE A 175 -5.10 -17.50 -11.08
N PRO A 176 -5.56 -18.42 -11.96
CA PRO A 176 -6.91 -18.33 -12.53
C PRO A 176 -8.01 -18.43 -11.46
N GLY A 177 -7.83 -19.36 -10.49
CA GLY A 177 -8.77 -19.51 -9.39
C GLY A 177 -8.88 -18.28 -8.50
N SER A 178 -7.77 -17.61 -8.22
CA SER A 178 -7.75 -16.37 -7.43
C SER A 178 -8.42 -15.22 -8.15
N ILE A 179 -8.21 -15.09 -9.47
CA ILE A 179 -8.89 -14.09 -10.30
C ILE A 179 -10.40 -14.37 -10.33
N GLY A 180 -10.80 -15.62 -10.53
CA GLY A 180 -12.21 -16.04 -10.52
C GLY A 180 -12.88 -15.74 -9.17
N ASN A 181 -12.23 -16.06 -8.06
CA ASN A 181 -12.73 -15.77 -6.72
C ASN A 181 -12.81 -14.25 -6.47
N TYR A 182 -11.81 -13.48 -6.90
CA TYR A 182 -11.85 -12.03 -6.81
C TYR A 182 -13.06 -11.43 -7.53
N LEU A 183 -13.34 -11.85 -8.76
CA LEU A 183 -14.49 -11.38 -9.52
C LEU A 183 -15.82 -11.81 -8.91
N ASN A 184 -15.92 -13.04 -8.42
CA ASN A 184 -17.12 -13.56 -7.78
C ASN A 184 -17.45 -12.86 -6.46
N TYR A 185 -16.44 -12.59 -5.63
CA TYR A 185 -16.62 -11.90 -4.34
C TYR A 185 -16.54 -10.38 -4.41
N PHE A 186 -16.29 -9.81 -5.58
CA PHE A 186 -16.05 -8.37 -5.74
C PHE A 186 -17.21 -7.52 -5.21
N THR A 187 -18.43 -7.82 -5.60
CA THR A 187 -19.64 -7.10 -5.16
C THR A 187 -19.91 -7.26 -3.66
N GLU A 188 -19.64 -8.45 -3.14
CA GLU A 188 -19.77 -8.74 -1.71
C GLU A 188 -18.71 -7.95 -0.91
N MET A 189 -17.48 -7.93 -1.36
CA MET A 189 -16.39 -7.19 -0.70
C MET A 189 -16.60 -5.68 -0.70
N ILE A 190 -17.19 -5.11 -1.75
CA ILE A 190 -17.57 -3.69 -1.79
C ILE A 190 -18.67 -3.37 -0.78
N GLY A 191 -19.64 -4.27 -0.60
CA GLY A 191 -20.75 -4.09 0.32
C GLY A 191 -20.41 -4.35 1.78
N ARG A 192 -19.26 -4.95 2.08
CA ARG A 192 -18.83 -5.24 3.46
C ARG A 192 -18.29 -3.98 4.13
N THR A 193 -18.98 -3.55 5.18
CA THR A 193 -18.58 -2.47 6.07
C THR A 193 -18.27 -3.01 7.46
N ALA A 194 -17.64 -2.20 8.30
CA ALA A 194 -17.41 -2.54 9.70
C ALA A 194 -18.70 -2.90 10.46
N GLU A 195 -19.84 -2.32 10.04
CA GLU A 195 -21.15 -2.58 10.64
C GLU A 195 -21.78 -3.89 10.16
N SER A 196 -21.41 -4.38 8.97
CA SER A 196 -21.94 -5.62 8.40
C SER A 196 -21.27 -6.88 8.95
N GLU A 197 -20.13 -6.73 9.62
CA GLU A 197 -19.36 -7.84 10.20
C GLU A 197 -19.17 -7.62 11.70
N ASN A 198 -19.61 -8.57 12.51
CA ASN A 198 -19.43 -8.55 13.96
C ASN A 198 -18.07 -9.13 14.36
N GLY A 199 -17.43 -8.54 15.38
CA GLY A 199 -16.22 -9.05 15.98
C GLY A 199 -14.92 -8.64 15.26
N THR A 200 -13.89 -9.50 15.36
CA THR A 200 -12.52 -9.21 14.88
C THR A 200 -12.42 -8.97 13.36
N ALA A 201 -13.33 -9.55 12.57
CA ALA A 201 -13.39 -9.33 11.12
C ALA A 201 -13.85 -7.90 10.79
N GLY A 202 -14.84 -7.37 11.51
CA GLY A 202 -15.31 -5.99 11.33
C GLY A 202 -14.26 -4.96 11.77
N GLU A 203 -13.57 -5.20 12.88
CA GLU A 203 -12.45 -4.37 13.34
C GLU A 203 -11.29 -4.36 12.32
N TRP A 204 -10.98 -5.51 11.73
CA TRP A 204 -9.96 -5.61 10.70
C TRP A 204 -10.35 -4.87 9.42
N LEU A 205 -11.58 -5.08 8.95
CA LEU A 205 -12.08 -4.40 7.74
C LEU A 205 -12.09 -2.88 7.92
N SER A 206 -12.56 -2.39 9.06
CA SER A 206 -12.56 -0.95 9.34
C SER A 206 -11.16 -0.38 9.42
N GLY A 207 -10.25 -1.01 10.19
CA GLY A 207 -8.89 -0.57 10.35
C GLY A 207 -8.09 -0.63 9.04
N TYR A 208 -8.21 -1.74 8.31
CA TYR A 208 -7.46 -1.95 7.07
C TYR A 208 -7.98 -1.10 5.92
N THR A 209 -9.30 -1.03 5.73
CA THR A 209 -9.92 -0.21 4.68
C THR A 209 -9.66 1.27 4.94
N LEU A 210 -9.80 1.73 6.18
CA LEU A 210 -9.50 3.12 6.53
C LEU A 210 -8.02 3.45 6.34
N SER A 211 -7.10 2.55 6.69
CA SER A 211 -5.67 2.79 6.48
C SER A 211 -5.31 2.88 5.00
N LEU A 212 -5.95 2.09 4.12
CA LEU A 212 -5.74 2.16 2.68
C LEU A 212 -6.29 3.45 2.06
N ILE A 213 -7.42 3.95 2.54
CA ILE A 213 -7.98 5.24 2.09
C ILE A 213 -7.04 6.39 2.43
N HIS A 214 -6.32 6.30 3.56
CA HIS A 214 -5.38 7.34 3.99
C HIS A 214 -4.01 7.27 3.31
N ILE A 215 -3.64 6.14 2.73
CA ILE A 215 -2.41 5.98 1.94
C ILE A 215 -2.59 6.57 0.54
#